data_c76b436812a0493d5377886221a6bfd3
#
_entry.id   c76b436812a0493d5377886221a6bfd3
#
_cell.length_a   1.000
_cell.length_b   1.000
_cell.length_c   1.000
_cell.angle_alpha   90.00
_cell.angle_beta   90.00
_cell.angle_gamma   90.00
#
_symmetry.space_group_name_H-M   'P 1'
#
loop_
_entity.id
_entity.type
_entity.pdbx_description
1 polymer ?
#
loop_
_entity_poly.entity_id
_entity_poly.type
_entity_poly.pdbx_seq_one_letter_code
_entity_poly.pdbx_strand_id
1 'polypeptide(L)'
;MTPSNYQRTRWLTLIGTIITQFALGSVYTWSLFNGALSAKLGAPVSQVAFSFGLLSLGLAISSSVAGKLQERFGVKRVTMASGILLGLGFFLTAHSNNLMMLWLSAGVLVGLADGAGYLLTLSNCVKWFPERKGLISAFAIGSYGLGSLGFKFIDTHLLETVGLEKTFVIWGAIVLVMIVFGATLMKDAPKQEVKTSNGVVEKDYTLAESMRKPQYWMLAVMFLTACMSGLYVIGVAKDIAQSLAHLDAISAANAVTVISIANLSGRLVLGILSDKIARIRVITIGQVIALVGMAALLFAPLNAVTFFAAIACVAFNFGGTITVFPSLVSEFFGLNNLAKNYGVIYLGFGIGSICGSIIASLFGGFYVTFYVIFTLLILSLALSTTIRQPEQKMLREAHGSL
;
A
#
# COMPACT_ATOMS: atom_id res chain seq x y z
N MET A 1 6.10 -7.29 31.73
CA MET A 1 7.32 -7.44 30.89
C MET A 1 8.41 -6.53 31.44
N THR A 2 9.64 -7.02 31.60
CA THR A 2 10.75 -6.18 32.07
C THR A 2 11.10 -5.13 31.00
N PRO A 3 11.65 -3.94 31.39
CA PRO A 3 12.00 -2.91 30.41
C PRO A 3 12.98 -3.40 29.33
N SER A 4 13.94 -4.24 29.68
CA SER A 4 14.91 -4.80 28.71
C SER A 4 14.23 -5.76 27.73
N ASN A 5 13.28 -6.59 28.19
CA ASN A 5 12.52 -7.49 27.32
C ASN A 5 11.57 -6.73 26.39
N TYR A 6 10.98 -5.62 26.87
CA TYR A 6 10.14 -4.75 26.07
C TYR A 6 10.93 -4.17 24.89
N GLN A 7 12.09 -3.58 25.15
CA GLN A 7 12.95 -3.00 24.12
C GLN A 7 13.41 -4.05 23.10
N ARG A 8 13.89 -5.20 23.58
CA ARG A 8 14.30 -6.30 22.70
C ARG A 8 13.15 -6.76 21.80
N THR A 9 11.99 -6.99 22.38
CA THR A 9 10.84 -7.52 21.65
C THR A 9 10.35 -6.56 20.58
N ARG A 10 10.26 -5.25 20.89
CA ARG A 10 9.81 -4.28 19.88
C ARG A 10 10.78 -4.12 18.73
N TRP A 11 12.09 -4.17 18.97
CA TRP A 11 13.09 -4.10 17.91
C TRP A 11 13.10 -5.38 17.06
N LEU A 12 12.95 -6.56 17.65
CA LEU A 12 12.81 -7.80 16.90
C LEU A 12 11.53 -7.81 16.07
N THR A 13 10.44 -7.30 16.59
CA THR A 13 9.18 -7.15 15.84
C THR A 13 9.34 -6.19 14.68
N LEU A 14 10.06 -5.09 14.84
CA LEU A 14 10.37 -4.17 13.74
C LEU A 14 11.20 -4.86 12.65
N ILE A 15 12.24 -5.58 13.02
CA ILE A 15 13.08 -6.32 12.06
C ILE A 15 12.26 -7.36 11.30
N GLY A 16 11.44 -8.14 12.02
CA GLY A 16 10.54 -9.13 11.40
C GLY A 16 9.52 -8.48 10.46
N THR A 17 9.01 -7.32 10.83
CA THR A 17 8.10 -6.52 9.99
C THR A 17 8.80 -6.00 8.73
N ILE A 18 10.02 -5.51 8.85
CA ILE A 18 10.83 -5.04 7.70
C ILE A 18 11.06 -6.17 6.70
N ILE A 19 11.47 -7.35 7.17
CA ILE A 19 11.69 -8.53 6.32
C ILE A 19 10.39 -8.93 5.62
N THR A 20 9.30 -9.01 6.34
CA THR A 20 7.98 -9.37 5.81
C THR A 20 7.49 -8.35 4.78
N GLN A 21 7.56 -7.07 5.08
CA GLN A 21 7.15 -6.01 4.18
C GLN A 21 7.99 -5.97 2.89
N PHE A 22 9.29 -6.23 2.98
CA PHE A 22 10.15 -6.34 1.81
C PHE A 22 9.68 -7.46 0.87
N ALA A 23 9.38 -8.63 1.41
CA ALA A 23 8.87 -9.76 0.63
C ALA A 23 7.48 -9.46 0.02
N LEU A 24 6.56 -8.88 0.80
CA LEU A 24 5.22 -8.52 0.35
C LEU A 24 5.25 -7.46 -0.77
N GLY A 25 6.19 -6.53 -0.71
CA GLY A 25 6.34 -5.45 -1.70
C GLY A 25 6.73 -5.95 -3.09
N SER A 26 7.21 -7.17 -3.20
CA SER A 26 7.58 -7.79 -4.48
C SER A 26 6.45 -7.84 -5.50
N VAL A 27 5.19 -7.85 -5.07
CA VAL A 27 4.01 -7.86 -5.96
C VAL A 27 3.91 -6.63 -6.86
N TYR A 28 4.56 -5.54 -6.52
CA TYR A 28 4.58 -4.33 -7.36
C TYR A 28 5.46 -4.45 -8.60
N THR A 29 6.18 -5.55 -8.77
CA THR A 29 6.89 -5.87 -10.01
C THR A 29 5.99 -6.47 -11.10
N TRP A 30 4.70 -6.59 -10.85
CA TRP A 30 3.75 -7.31 -11.70
C TRP A 30 3.80 -6.88 -13.18
N SER A 31 3.95 -5.59 -13.49
CA SER A 31 3.96 -5.11 -14.87
C SER A 31 5.09 -5.72 -15.72
N LEU A 32 6.13 -6.26 -15.11
CA LEU A 32 7.21 -6.96 -15.84
C LEU A 32 6.72 -8.24 -16.51
N PHE A 33 5.64 -8.85 -16.01
CA PHE A 33 5.12 -10.14 -16.45
C PHE A 33 3.95 -10.06 -17.41
N ASN A 34 3.32 -8.89 -17.57
CA ASN A 34 2.11 -8.73 -18.40
C ASN A 34 2.32 -9.22 -19.83
N GLY A 35 3.42 -8.82 -20.48
CA GLY A 35 3.72 -9.22 -21.84
C GLY A 35 3.98 -10.72 -22.00
N ALA A 36 4.79 -11.30 -21.13
CA ALA A 36 5.13 -12.72 -21.17
C ALA A 36 3.90 -13.61 -20.88
N LEU A 37 3.05 -13.21 -19.93
CA LEU A 37 1.80 -13.92 -19.62
C LEU A 37 0.78 -13.78 -20.74
N SER A 38 0.69 -12.62 -21.38
CA SER A 38 -0.15 -12.41 -22.56
C SER A 38 0.25 -13.34 -23.71
N ALA A 39 1.53 -13.50 -23.98
CA ALA A 39 2.05 -14.43 -24.96
C ALA A 39 1.77 -15.89 -24.59
N LYS A 40 1.98 -16.28 -23.35
CA LYS A 40 1.73 -17.64 -22.86
C LYS A 40 0.26 -18.05 -22.96
N LEU A 41 -0.65 -17.16 -22.56
CA LEU A 41 -2.09 -17.45 -22.46
C LEU A 41 -2.89 -17.13 -23.72
N GLY A 42 -2.27 -16.42 -24.68
CA GLY A 42 -2.99 -15.96 -25.87
C GLY A 42 -4.09 -14.96 -25.57
N ALA A 43 -3.96 -14.18 -24.49
CA ALA A 43 -4.92 -13.19 -24.02
C ALA A 43 -4.38 -11.75 -24.19
N PRO A 44 -5.26 -10.75 -24.37
CA PRO A 44 -4.84 -9.35 -24.43
C PRO A 44 -4.10 -8.91 -23.17
N VAL A 45 -3.09 -8.05 -23.30
CA VAL A 45 -2.31 -7.50 -22.19
C VAL A 45 -3.21 -6.84 -21.14
N SER A 46 -4.25 -6.13 -21.57
CA SER A 46 -5.21 -5.48 -20.67
C SER A 46 -5.94 -6.47 -19.74
N GLN A 47 -6.29 -7.64 -20.25
CA GLN A 47 -6.93 -8.69 -19.44
C GLN A 47 -5.94 -9.37 -18.50
N VAL A 48 -4.68 -9.52 -18.89
CA VAL A 48 -3.61 -10.02 -18.02
C VAL A 48 -3.30 -8.98 -16.93
N ALA A 49 -3.17 -7.72 -17.29
CA ALA A 49 -2.94 -6.63 -16.34
C ALA A 49 -4.09 -6.45 -15.33
N PHE A 50 -5.30 -6.86 -15.67
CA PHE A 50 -6.44 -6.89 -14.73
C PHE A 50 -6.18 -7.76 -13.50
N SER A 51 -5.29 -8.76 -13.59
CA SER A 51 -4.84 -9.56 -12.45
C SER A 51 -4.30 -8.69 -11.31
N PHE A 52 -3.58 -7.60 -11.63
CA PHE A 52 -3.08 -6.66 -10.61
C PHE A 52 -4.20 -5.86 -9.94
N GLY A 53 -5.26 -5.52 -10.67
CA GLY A 53 -6.46 -4.93 -10.10
C GLY A 53 -7.17 -5.88 -9.11
N LEU A 54 -7.31 -7.15 -9.48
CA LEU A 54 -7.85 -8.20 -8.61
C LEU A 54 -6.96 -8.45 -7.39
N LEU A 55 -5.64 -8.47 -7.58
CA LEU A 55 -4.66 -8.57 -6.50
C LEU A 55 -4.85 -7.43 -5.50
N SER A 56 -4.94 -6.21 -5.98
CA SER A 56 -5.13 -5.02 -5.15
C SER A 56 -6.47 -5.05 -4.41
N LEU A 57 -7.53 -5.53 -5.03
CA LEU A 57 -8.83 -5.69 -4.39
C LEU A 57 -8.78 -6.78 -3.31
N GLY A 58 -8.18 -7.93 -3.60
CA GLY A 58 -7.98 -9.00 -2.63
C GLY A 58 -7.14 -8.56 -1.44
N LEU A 59 -6.07 -7.80 -1.69
CA LEU A 59 -5.21 -7.18 -0.68
C LEU A 59 -6.02 -6.26 0.23
N ALA A 60 -6.85 -5.41 -0.34
CA ALA A 60 -7.69 -4.49 0.42
C ALA A 60 -8.75 -5.22 1.26
N ILE A 61 -9.41 -6.21 0.71
CA ILE A 61 -10.41 -7.02 1.42
C ILE A 61 -9.77 -7.76 2.60
N SER A 62 -8.65 -8.41 2.38
CA SER A 62 -7.90 -9.12 3.43
C SER A 62 -7.40 -8.15 4.52
N SER A 63 -6.91 -6.98 4.13
CA SER A 63 -6.50 -5.94 5.06
C SER A 63 -7.65 -5.45 5.93
N SER A 64 -8.86 -5.34 5.38
CA SER A 64 -10.04 -4.86 6.13
C SER A 64 -10.43 -5.78 7.29
N VAL A 65 -10.11 -7.05 7.22
CA VAL A 65 -10.36 -8.05 8.28
C VAL A 65 -9.12 -8.41 9.09
N ALA A 66 -7.98 -7.82 8.78
CA ALA A 66 -6.71 -8.15 9.43
C ALA A 66 -6.73 -7.94 10.95
N GLY A 67 -7.39 -6.89 11.43
CA GLY A 67 -7.53 -6.63 12.85
C GLY A 67 -8.28 -7.74 13.60
N LYS A 68 -9.33 -8.28 13.01
CA LYS A 68 -10.09 -9.41 13.58
C LYS A 68 -9.27 -10.70 13.58
N LEU A 69 -8.50 -10.93 12.52
CA LEU A 69 -7.60 -12.08 12.43
C LEU A 69 -6.51 -12.01 13.50
N GLN A 70 -5.96 -10.83 13.76
CA GLN A 70 -4.98 -10.63 14.82
C GLN A 70 -5.54 -10.90 16.21
N GLU A 71 -6.73 -10.41 16.51
CA GLU A 71 -7.40 -10.66 17.79
C GLU A 71 -7.60 -12.15 18.05
N ARG A 72 -7.93 -12.91 17.01
CA ARG A 72 -8.23 -14.34 17.15
C ARG A 72 -6.99 -15.23 17.14
N PHE A 73 -6.01 -14.96 16.27
CA PHE A 73 -4.88 -15.85 16.02
C PHE A 73 -3.52 -15.28 16.41
N GLY A 74 -3.41 -13.96 16.60
CA GLY A 74 -2.15 -13.26 16.85
C GLY A 74 -1.35 -12.96 15.59
N VAL A 75 -0.42 -12.00 15.69
CA VAL A 75 0.36 -11.51 14.55
C VAL A 75 1.24 -12.60 13.92
N LYS A 76 1.88 -13.43 14.73
CA LYS A 76 2.81 -14.47 14.25
C LYS A 76 2.13 -15.48 13.34
N ARG A 77 1.01 -16.05 13.79
CA ARG A 77 0.29 -17.10 13.04
C ARG A 77 -0.31 -16.57 11.75
N VAL A 78 -0.92 -15.39 11.79
CA VAL A 78 -1.50 -14.76 10.59
C VAL A 78 -0.43 -14.43 9.57
N THR A 79 0.71 -13.90 10.01
CA THR A 79 1.84 -13.58 9.12
C THR A 79 2.44 -14.85 8.50
N MET A 80 2.60 -15.93 9.26
CA MET A 80 3.04 -17.22 8.71
C MET A 80 2.08 -17.74 7.64
N ALA A 81 0.78 -17.71 7.91
CA ALA A 81 -0.25 -18.11 6.95
C ALA A 81 -0.20 -17.25 5.68
N SER A 82 -0.01 -15.94 5.82
CA SER A 82 0.18 -15.01 4.70
C SER A 82 1.36 -15.44 3.82
N GLY A 83 2.51 -15.75 4.40
CA GLY A 83 3.69 -16.19 3.66
C GLY A 83 3.49 -17.52 2.92
N ILE A 84 2.87 -18.48 3.57
CA ILE A 84 2.57 -19.79 2.96
C ILE A 84 1.59 -19.63 1.80
N LEU A 85 0.52 -18.87 1.98
CA LEU A 85 -0.49 -18.65 0.93
C LEU A 85 0.06 -17.82 -0.22
N LEU A 86 0.95 -16.86 0.04
CA LEU A 86 1.61 -16.08 -1.00
C LEU A 86 2.50 -16.97 -1.88
N GLY A 87 3.32 -17.82 -1.26
CA GLY A 87 4.15 -18.80 -1.96
C GLY A 87 3.32 -19.77 -2.79
N LEU A 88 2.21 -20.26 -2.24
CA LEU A 88 1.26 -21.11 -2.95
C LEU A 88 0.60 -20.39 -4.14
N GLY A 89 0.24 -19.12 -3.95
CA GLY A 89 -0.34 -18.30 -5.01
C GLY A 89 0.59 -18.14 -6.20
N PHE A 90 1.87 -17.88 -5.97
CA PHE A 90 2.87 -17.80 -7.04
C PHE A 90 3.14 -19.16 -7.70
N PHE A 91 3.16 -20.23 -6.92
CA PHE A 91 3.29 -21.58 -7.47
C PHE A 91 2.12 -21.91 -8.41
N LEU A 92 0.90 -21.64 -8.02
CA LEU A 92 -0.28 -21.83 -8.86
C LEU A 92 -0.27 -20.91 -10.08
N THR A 93 0.22 -19.69 -9.94
CA THR A 93 0.39 -18.75 -11.07
C THR A 93 1.36 -19.29 -12.10
N ALA A 94 2.45 -19.94 -11.67
CA ALA A 94 3.42 -20.58 -12.56
C ALA A 94 2.77 -21.66 -13.46
N HIS A 95 1.75 -22.33 -12.95
CA HIS A 95 1.06 -23.43 -13.65
C HIS A 95 -0.27 -23.00 -14.28
N SER A 96 -0.53 -21.69 -14.40
CA SER A 96 -1.73 -21.15 -15.03
C SER A 96 -1.75 -21.42 -16.53
N ASN A 97 -2.84 -22.01 -17.04
CA ASN A 97 -3.01 -22.35 -18.45
C ASN A 97 -4.09 -21.49 -19.14
N ASN A 98 -4.85 -20.72 -18.37
CA ASN A 98 -5.90 -19.84 -18.88
C ASN A 98 -6.03 -18.60 -18.02
N LEU A 99 -6.75 -17.61 -18.52
CA LEU A 99 -6.92 -16.32 -17.88
C LEU A 99 -7.66 -16.41 -16.54
N MET A 100 -8.68 -17.29 -16.45
CA MET A 100 -9.43 -17.49 -15.20
C MET A 100 -8.54 -18.03 -14.08
N MET A 101 -7.69 -19.02 -14.38
CA MET A 101 -6.73 -19.57 -13.42
C MET A 101 -5.71 -18.53 -12.99
N LEU A 102 -5.22 -17.69 -13.91
CA LEU A 102 -4.34 -16.58 -13.61
C LEU A 102 -5.01 -15.58 -12.66
N TRP A 103 -6.23 -15.17 -12.94
CA TRP A 103 -6.98 -14.23 -12.09
C TRP A 103 -7.23 -14.76 -10.69
N LEU A 104 -7.56 -16.05 -10.56
CA LEU A 104 -7.78 -16.66 -9.24
C LEU A 104 -6.49 -16.85 -8.45
N SER A 105 -5.39 -17.24 -9.07
CA SER A 105 -4.13 -17.49 -8.39
C SER A 105 -3.34 -16.22 -8.15
N ALA A 106 -2.98 -15.50 -9.19
CA ALA A 106 -2.18 -14.27 -9.10
C ALA A 106 -2.99 -13.06 -8.63
N GLY A 107 -4.27 -13.01 -8.96
CA GLY A 107 -5.15 -11.95 -8.50
C GLY A 107 -5.66 -12.21 -7.09
N VAL A 108 -6.63 -13.08 -6.95
CA VAL A 108 -7.37 -13.27 -5.69
C VAL A 108 -6.49 -13.84 -4.58
N LEU A 109 -5.86 -14.99 -4.80
CA LEU A 109 -5.09 -15.68 -3.75
C LEU A 109 -3.87 -14.88 -3.30
N VAL A 110 -3.07 -14.39 -4.24
CA VAL A 110 -1.90 -13.56 -3.94
C VAL A 110 -2.30 -12.27 -3.24
N GLY A 111 -3.36 -11.61 -3.69
CA GLY A 111 -3.89 -10.40 -3.07
C GLY A 111 -4.35 -10.63 -1.62
N LEU A 112 -5.16 -11.66 -1.38
CA LEU A 112 -5.62 -12.00 -0.04
C LEU A 112 -4.47 -12.33 0.91
N ALA A 113 -3.49 -13.09 0.44
CA ALA A 113 -2.30 -13.43 1.22
C ALA A 113 -1.48 -12.20 1.57
N ASP A 114 -1.22 -11.33 0.61
CA ASP A 114 -0.44 -10.10 0.79
C ASP A 114 -1.09 -9.15 1.79
N GLY A 115 -2.39 -8.90 1.65
CA GLY A 115 -3.12 -7.93 2.46
C GLY A 115 -3.19 -8.30 3.95
N ALA A 116 -3.36 -9.56 4.26
CA ALA A 116 -3.40 -10.03 5.64
C ALA A 116 -2.07 -9.74 6.36
N GLY A 117 -0.95 -10.05 5.71
CA GLY A 117 0.37 -9.77 6.25
C GLY A 117 0.71 -8.28 6.29
N TYR A 118 0.34 -7.55 5.25
CA TYR A 118 0.67 -6.13 5.11
C TYR A 118 0.10 -5.26 6.24
N LEU A 119 -1.22 -5.19 6.35
CA LEU A 119 -1.84 -4.28 7.31
C LEU A 119 -1.60 -4.68 8.74
N LEU A 120 -1.63 -5.98 9.00
CA LEU A 120 -1.46 -6.54 10.33
C LEU A 120 -0.07 -6.23 10.91
N THR A 121 0.98 -6.51 10.15
CA THR A 121 2.36 -6.27 10.59
C THR A 121 2.64 -4.79 10.75
N LEU A 122 2.12 -3.97 9.84
CA LEU A 122 2.22 -2.51 9.93
C LEU A 122 1.57 -1.96 11.19
N SER A 123 0.30 -2.25 11.42
CA SER A 123 -0.44 -1.71 12.57
C SER A 123 0.13 -2.20 13.89
N ASN A 124 0.52 -3.47 13.97
CA ASN A 124 1.17 -4.04 15.14
C ASN A 124 2.51 -3.33 15.44
N CYS A 125 3.32 -3.10 14.41
CA CYS A 125 4.61 -2.44 14.56
C CYS A 125 4.47 -0.98 15.03
N VAL A 126 3.51 -0.25 14.48
CA VAL A 126 3.20 1.14 14.91
C VAL A 126 2.79 1.19 16.37
N LYS A 127 2.01 0.22 16.85
CA LYS A 127 1.62 0.12 18.27
C LYS A 127 2.81 -0.10 19.21
N TRP A 128 3.87 -0.77 18.77
CA TRP A 128 5.09 -0.94 19.56
C TRP A 128 5.89 0.35 19.74
N PHE A 129 5.69 1.35 18.85
CA PHE A 129 6.41 2.62 18.85
C PHE A 129 5.46 3.82 18.78
N PRO A 130 4.60 4.00 19.80
CA PRO A 130 3.60 5.07 19.76
C PRO A 130 4.22 6.48 19.74
N GLU A 131 5.45 6.63 20.21
CA GLU A 131 6.21 7.89 20.22
C GLU A 131 6.79 8.29 18.85
N ARG A 132 6.89 7.36 17.89
CA ARG A 132 7.54 7.56 16.58
C ARG A 132 6.75 6.90 15.45
N LYS A 133 5.45 7.10 15.42
CA LYS A 133 4.55 6.42 14.47
C LYS A 133 4.91 6.64 13.00
N GLY A 134 5.23 7.87 12.61
CA GLY A 134 5.60 8.20 11.24
C GLY A 134 6.93 7.57 10.81
N LEU A 135 7.93 7.60 11.67
CA LEU A 135 9.24 6.99 11.42
C LEU A 135 9.12 5.46 11.26
N ILE A 136 8.38 4.83 12.14
CA ILE A 136 8.19 3.37 12.12
C ILE A 136 7.35 2.95 10.90
N SER A 137 6.31 3.69 10.56
CA SER A 137 5.58 3.50 9.31
C SER A 137 6.49 3.67 8.10
N ALA A 138 7.39 4.66 8.11
CA ALA A 138 8.35 4.87 7.03
C ALA A 138 9.29 3.68 6.86
N PHE A 139 9.80 3.10 7.93
CA PHE A 139 10.65 1.91 7.87
C PHE A 139 9.87 0.67 7.42
N ALA A 140 8.71 0.41 8.01
CA ALA A 140 7.91 -0.75 7.68
C ALA A 140 7.39 -0.69 6.23
N ILE A 141 6.70 0.38 5.88
CA ILE A 141 6.12 0.56 4.54
C ILE A 141 7.20 0.93 3.51
N GLY A 142 8.26 1.62 3.93
CA GLY A 142 9.44 1.86 3.09
C GLY A 142 10.12 0.56 2.64
N SER A 143 10.14 -0.43 3.51
CA SER A 143 10.63 -1.77 3.18
C SER A 143 9.79 -2.46 2.11
N TYR A 144 8.48 -2.23 2.10
CA TYR A 144 7.60 -2.68 1.03
C TYR A 144 8.01 -2.06 -0.32
N GLY A 145 8.25 -0.77 -0.35
CA GLY A 145 8.75 -0.08 -1.55
C GLY A 145 10.15 -0.55 -1.96
N LEU A 146 11.04 -0.78 -1.00
CA LEU A 146 12.38 -1.32 -1.25
C LEU A 146 12.32 -2.74 -1.80
N GLY A 147 11.38 -3.55 -1.34
CA GLY A 147 11.12 -4.90 -1.86
C GLY A 147 10.70 -4.87 -3.33
N SER A 148 9.85 -3.95 -3.70
CA SER A 148 9.49 -3.69 -5.10
C SER A 148 10.73 -3.41 -5.96
N LEU A 149 11.62 -2.54 -5.50
CA LEU A 149 12.88 -2.24 -6.21
C LEU A 149 13.82 -3.44 -6.28
N GLY A 150 14.03 -4.11 -5.15
CA GLY A 150 14.92 -5.27 -5.08
C GLY A 150 14.45 -6.43 -5.95
N PHE A 151 13.17 -6.76 -5.88
CA PHE A 151 12.59 -7.83 -6.70
C PHE A 151 12.48 -7.49 -8.18
N LYS A 152 12.45 -6.20 -8.56
CA LYS A 152 12.57 -5.82 -9.97
C LYS A 152 13.84 -6.41 -10.59
N PHE A 153 14.95 -6.35 -9.91
CA PHE A 153 16.21 -6.92 -10.38
C PHE A 153 16.22 -8.44 -10.28
N ILE A 154 15.74 -9.00 -9.19
CA ILE A 154 15.66 -10.46 -8.98
C ILE A 154 14.74 -11.09 -10.04
N ASP A 155 13.55 -10.58 -10.20
CA ASP A 155 12.54 -11.13 -11.11
C ASP A 155 12.96 -10.95 -12.58
N THR A 156 13.55 -9.82 -12.94
CA THR A 156 14.10 -9.61 -14.29
C THR A 156 15.19 -10.62 -14.61
N HIS A 157 16.12 -10.81 -13.69
CA HIS A 157 17.20 -11.79 -13.86
C HIS A 157 16.66 -13.23 -13.98
N LEU A 158 15.72 -13.61 -13.13
CA LEU A 158 15.10 -14.93 -13.19
C LEU A 158 14.33 -15.14 -14.48
N LEU A 159 13.57 -14.13 -14.91
CA LEU A 159 12.80 -14.21 -16.15
C LEU A 159 13.69 -14.43 -17.37
N GLU A 160 14.85 -13.79 -17.42
CA GLU A 160 15.84 -13.94 -18.49
C GLU A 160 16.58 -15.26 -18.45
N THR A 161 16.88 -15.79 -17.26
CA THR A 161 17.76 -16.96 -17.09
C THR A 161 16.99 -18.28 -16.99
N VAL A 162 15.84 -18.32 -16.30
CA VAL A 162 15.11 -19.58 -16.03
C VAL A 162 13.71 -19.62 -16.65
N GLY A 163 13.24 -18.52 -17.19
CA GLY A 163 11.93 -18.42 -17.84
C GLY A 163 10.79 -18.14 -16.86
N LEU A 164 9.59 -17.95 -17.42
CA LEU A 164 8.41 -17.45 -16.71
C LEU A 164 7.96 -18.36 -15.56
N GLU A 165 7.77 -19.65 -15.82
CA GLU A 165 7.25 -20.60 -14.82
C GLU A 165 8.19 -20.76 -13.63
N LYS A 166 9.47 -20.98 -13.88
CA LYS A 166 10.48 -21.12 -12.82
C LYS A 166 10.68 -19.83 -12.03
N THR A 167 10.50 -18.68 -12.66
CA THR A 167 10.55 -17.38 -11.97
C THR A 167 9.48 -17.31 -10.89
N PHE A 168 8.23 -17.65 -11.20
CA PHE A 168 7.15 -17.65 -10.21
C PHE A 168 7.38 -18.66 -9.09
N VAL A 169 7.89 -19.86 -9.40
CA VAL A 169 8.18 -20.87 -8.38
C VAL A 169 9.30 -20.41 -7.43
N ILE A 170 10.39 -19.88 -7.97
CA ILE A 170 11.53 -19.40 -7.16
C ILE A 170 11.12 -18.16 -6.35
N TRP A 171 10.43 -17.20 -6.96
CA TRP A 171 9.92 -16.03 -6.28
C TRP A 171 8.98 -16.41 -5.13
N GLY A 172 8.06 -17.33 -5.36
CA GLY A 172 7.18 -17.89 -4.33
C GLY A 172 7.96 -18.53 -3.16
N ALA A 173 9.00 -19.30 -3.45
CA ALA A 173 9.83 -19.91 -2.43
C ALA A 173 10.60 -18.87 -1.60
N ILE A 174 11.16 -17.85 -2.24
CA ILE A 174 11.90 -16.78 -1.56
C ILE A 174 10.97 -16.01 -0.61
N VAL A 175 9.80 -15.58 -1.06
CA VAL A 175 8.88 -14.80 -0.21
C VAL A 175 8.31 -15.63 0.93
N LEU A 176 8.04 -16.92 0.70
CA LEU A 176 7.59 -17.83 1.74
C LEU A 176 8.61 -17.93 2.87
N VAL A 177 9.88 -18.19 2.54
CA VAL A 177 10.96 -18.31 3.52
C VAL A 177 11.15 -17.00 4.28
N MET A 178 11.17 -15.86 3.58
CA MET A 178 11.36 -14.54 4.20
C MET A 178 10.23 -14.21 5.16
N ILE A 179 8.98 -14.44 4.77
CA ILE A 179 7.81 -14.07 5.58
C ILE A 179 7.69 -14.98 6.80
N VAL A 180 7.89 -16.27 6.66
CA VAL A 180 7.87 -17.22 7.78
C VAL A 180 8.99 -16.89 8.77
N PHE A 181 10.19 -16.61 8.29
CA PHE A 181 11.29 -16.17 9.15
C PHE A 181 10.98 -14.86 9.87
N GLY A 182 10.49 -13.85 9.14
CA GLY A 182 10.09 -12.57 9.73
C GLY A 182 9.01 -12.73 10.81
N ALA A 183 8.04 -13.62 10.57
CA ALA A 183 6.97 -13.90 11.52
C ALA A 183 7.49 -14.47 12.86
N THR A 184 8.54 -15.27 12.83
CA THR A 184 9.13 -15.83 14.05
C THR A 184 9.69 -14.76 14.99
N LEU A 185 10.05 -13.59 14.46
CA LEU A 185 10.60 -12.47 15.22
C LEU A 185 9.53 -11.55 15.82
N MET A 186 8.27 -11.70 15.42
CA MET A 186 7.19 -10.79 15.80
C MET A 186 6.47 -11.24 17.07
N LYS A 187 5.98 -10.26 17.82
CA LYS A 187 5.00 -10.44 18.90
C LYS A 187 3.92 -9.37 18.83
N ASP A 188 2.74 -9.72 19.33
CA ASP A 188 1.64 -8.77 19.45
C ASP A 188 2.01 -7.62 20.39
N ALA A 189 1.71 -6.39 19.99
CA ALA A 189 1.95 -5.21 20.79
C ALA A 189 1.04 -5.19 22.01
N PRO A 190 1.53 -4.70 23.18
CA PRO A 190 0.69 -4.50 24.33
C PRO A 190 -0.38 -3.44 24.06
N LYS A 191 -1.53 -3.56 24.73
CA LYS A 191 -2.61 -2.58 24.64
C LYS A 191 -2.11 -1.22 25.14
N GLN A 192 -2.37 -0.17 24.34
CA GLN A 192 -1.98 1.20 24.70
C GLN A 192 -2.95 1.78 25.72
N GLU A 193 -2.41 2.48 26.74
CA GLU A 193 -3.21 3.26 27.66
C GLU A 193 -3.74 4.53 26.98
N VAL A 194 -4.97 4.90 27.32
CA VAL A 194 -5.57 6.14 26.82
C VAL A 194 -4.84 7.31 27.46
N LYS A 195 -4.22 8.17 26.67
CA LYS A 195 -3.49 9.35 27.15
C LYS A 195 -4.46 10.45 27.56
N THR A 196 -4.29 10.95 28.77
CA THR A 196 -4.94 12.17 29.22
C THR A 196 -3.92 13.30 29.10
N SER A 197 -4.16 14.24 28.19
CA SER A 197 -3.35 15.44 28.06
C SER A 197 -4.19 16.68 28.39
N ASN A 198 -3.76 17.48 29.34
CA ASN A 198 -4.44 18.72 29.74
C ASN A 198 -5.94 18.55 30.12
N GLY A 199 -6.32 17.44 30.77
CA GLY A 199 -7.72 17.18 31.15
C GLY A 199 -8.63 16.75 29.97
N VAL A 200 -8.07 16.58 28.80
CA VAL A 200 -8.77 16.03 27.62
C VAL A 200 -8.36 14.58 27.47
N VAL A 201 -9.34 13.67 27.51
CA VAL A 201 -9.13 12.27 27.19
C VAL A 201 -9.17 12.13 25.68
N GLU A 202 -8.05 11.70 25.08
CA GLU A 202 -8.05 11.33 23.67
C GLU A 202 -9.00 10.16 23.47
N LYS A 203 -10.06 10.36 22.70
CA LYS A 203 -11.06 9.33 22.49
C LYS A 203 -10.54 8.28 21.51
N ASP A 204 -10.61 7.04 21.95
CA ASP A 204 -10.28 5.85 21.16
C ASP A 204 -11.56 5.36 20.46
N TYR A 205 -11.77 5.81 19.24
CA TYR A 205 -12.97 5.51 18.48
C TYR A 205 -13.03 4.05 18.05
N THR A 206 -14.20 3.42 18.20
CA THR A 206 -14.48 2.15 17.54
C THR A 206 -14.72 2.38 16.04
N LEU A 207 -14.69 1.31 15.24
CA LEU A 207 -14.98 1.40 13.82
C LEU A 207 -16.37 2.02 13.56
N ALA A 208 -17.40 1.56 14.29
CA ALA A 208 -18.76 2.07 14.14
C ALA A 208 -18.85 3.57 14.46
N GLU A 209 -18.17 4.02 15.51
CA GLU A 209 -18.12 5.43 15.88
C GLU A 209 -17.36 6.26 14.84
N SER A 210 -16.25 5.74 14.34
CA SER A 210 -15.45 6.40 13.29
C SER A 210 -16.24 6.60 12.01
N MET A 211 -16.98 5.59 11.57
CA MET A 211 -17.78 5.62 10.35
C MET A 211 -18.96 6.62 10.41
N ARG A 212 -19.34 7.06 11.60
CA ARG A 212 -20.37 8.11 11.79
C ARG A 212 -19.83 9.53 11.63
N LYS A 213 -18.50 9.68 11.56
CA LYS A 213 -17.87 11.00 11.42
C LYS A 213 -17.62 11.33 9.94
N PRO A 214 -17.97 12.55 9.48
CA PRO A 214 -17.70 12.93 8.10
C PRO A 214 -16.22 12.95 7.76
N GLN A 215 -15.34 13.24 8.72
CA GLN A 215 -13.89 13.19 8.54
C GLN A 215 -13.41 11.81 8.10
N TYR A 216 -14.04 10.74 8.60
CA TYR A 216 -13.67 9.37 8.21
C TYR A 216 -13.84 9.15 6.70
N TRP A 217 -14.94 9.60 6.14
CA TRP A 217 -15.23 9.46 4.72
C TRP A 217 -14.43 10.44 3.85
N MET A 218 -14.08 11.61 4.37
CA MET A 218 -13.15 12.52 3.71
C MET A 218 -11.76 11.87 3.58
N LEU A 219 -11.25 11.24 4.62
CA LEU A 219 -10.00 10.47 4.59
C LEU A 219 -10.11 9.30 3.63
N ALA A 220 -11.23 8.59 3.60
CA ALA A 220 -11.45 7.48 2.68
C ALA A 220 -11.38 7.91 1.21
N VAL A 221 -11.97 9.04 0.85
CA VAL A 221 -11.90 9.60 -0.51
C VAL A 221 -10.47 10.01 -0.88
N MET A 222 -9.76 10.66 0.02
CA MET A 222 -8.36 11.04 -0.20
C MET A 222 -7.47 9.83 -0.41
N PHE A 223 -7.66 8.79 0.38
CA PHE A 223 -6.92 7.54 0.26
C PHE A 223 -7.23 6.80 -1.05
N LEU A 224 -8.50 6.66 -1.39
CA LEU A 224 -8.94 6.06 -2.66
C LEU A 224 -8.32 6.77 -3.86
N THR A 225 -8.32 8.09 -3.86
CA THR A 225 -7.76 8.91 -4.95
C THR A 225 -6.26 8.66 -5.13
N ALA A 226 -5.50 8.67 -4.04
CA ALA A 226 -4.06 8.40 -4.08
C ALA A 226 -3.77 6.97 -4.56
N CYS A 227 -4.53 6.00 -4.08
CA CYS A 227 -4.38 4.60 -4.48
C CYS A 227 -4.76 4.37 -5.94
N MET A 228 -5.86 4.96 -6.42
CA MET A 228 -6.25 4.86 -7.82
C MET A 228 -5.17 5.41 -8.74
N SER A 229 -4.61 6.58 -8.44
CA SER A 229 -3.57 7.19 -9.25
C SER A 229 -2.28 6.36 -9.26
N GLY A 230 -1.79 5.96 -8.10
CA GLY A 230 -0.54 5.22 -7.98
C GLY A 230 -0.63 3.79 -8.50
N LEU A 231 -1.64 3.05 -8.10
CA LEU A 231 -1.79 1.65 -8.48
C LEU A 231 -2.09 1.45 -9.96
N TYR A 232 -2.88 2.35 -10.55
CA TYR A 232 -3.11 2.30 -11.98
C TYR A 232 -1.79 2.47 -12.77
N VAL A 233 -0.99 3.46 -12.41
CA VAL A 233 0.31 3.70 -13.04
C VAL A 233 1.28 2.53 -12.78
N ILE A 234 1.34 2.01 -11.56
CA ILE A 234 2.18 0.85 -11.20
C ILE A 234 1.81 -0.38 -12.03
N GLY A 235 0.52 -0.65 -12.15
CA GLY A 235 0.03 -1.85 -12.83
C GLY A 235 0.29 -1.89 -14.33
N VAL A 236 0.46 -0.73 -14.97
CA VAL A 236 0.66 -0.59 -16.41
C VAL A 236 1.87 0.26 -16.78
N ALA A 237 2.83 0.41 -15.87
CA ALA A 237 3.98 1.31 -16.03
C ALA A 237 4.75 1.10 -17.32
N LYS A 238 5.15 -0.14 -17.62
CA LYS A 238 5.86 -0.49 -18.85
C LYS A 238 5.00 -0.23 -20.09
N ASP A 239 3.71 -0.56 -19.99
CA ASP A 239 2.76 -0.44 -21.11
C ASP A 239 2.52 1.03 -21.50
N ILE A 240 2.37 1.91 -20.50
CA ILE A 240 2.26 3.35 -20.75
C ILE A 240 3.56 3.94 -21.30
N ALA A 241 4.71 3.50 -20.84
CA ALA A 241 6.00 3.93 -21.37
C ALA A 241 6.15 3.61 -22.85
N GLN A 242 5.72 2.44 -23.28
CA GLN A 242 5.73 2.04 -24.69
C GLN A 242 4.68 2.79 -25.52
N SER A 243 3.46 2.93 -25.01
CA SER A 243 2.32 3.48 -25.77
C SER A 243 2.31 5.00 -25.83
N LEU A 244 2.64 5.71 -24.73
CA LEU A 244 2.56 7.16 -24.65
C LEU A 244 3.88 7.87 -24.85
N ALA A 245 4.97 7.33 -24.34
CA ALA A 245 6.31 7.90 -24.50
C ALA A 245 7.10 7.26 -25.65
N HIS A 246 6.51 6.26 -26.32
CA HIS A 246 7.09 5.57 -27.48
C HIS A 246 8.49 4.99 -27.21
N LEU A 247 8.72 4.50 -25.97
CA LEU A 247 9.97 3.88 -25.59
C LEU A 247 10.03 2.42 -26.08
N ASP A 248 11.24 1.96 -26.39
CA ASP A 248 11.47 0.54 -26.66
C ASP A 248 11.28 -0.30 -25.40
N ALA A 249 11.18 -1.62 -25.53
CA ALA A 249 10.88 -2.51 -24.41
C ALA A 249 11.92 -2.43 -23.27
N ILE A 250 13.19 -2.24 -23.59
CA ILE A 250 14.28 -2.14 -22.60
C ILE A 250 14.16 -0.82 -21.82
N SER A 251 14.01 0.29 -22.50
CA SER A 251 13.84 1.61 -21.89
C SER A 251 12.53 1.71 -21.13
N ALA A 252 11.44 1.10 -21.63
CA ALA A 252 10.14 1.07 -20.97
C ALA A 252 10.17 0.32 -19.65
N ALA A 253 10.97 -0.73 -19.51
CA ALA A 253 11.16 -1.44 -18.24
C ALA A 253 11.75 -0.53 -17.13
N ASN A 254 12.47 0.52 -17.50
CA ASN A 254 12.97 1.53 -16.57
C ASN A 254 11.85 2.34 -15.91
N ALA A 255 10.65 2.37 -16.46
CA ALA A 255 9.49 2.98 -15.81
C ALA A 255 9.21 2.30 -14.44
N VAL A 256 9.33 0.97 -14.36
CA VAL A 256 9.19 0.22 -13.11
C VAL A 256 10.26 0.65 -12.09
N THR A 257 11.49 0.84 -12.53
CA THR A 257 12.59 1.32 -11.68
C THR A 257 12.31 2.73 -11.15
N VAL A 258 11.91 3.65 -12.02
CA VAL A 258 11.59 5.03 -11.66
C VAL A 258 10.44 5.08 -10.65
N ILE A 259 9.38 4.34 -10.90
CA ILE A 259 8.24 4.23 -9.99
C ILE A 259 8.66 3.65 -8.63
N SER A 260 9.45 2.59 -8.63
CA SER A 260 9.91 1.95 -7.39
C SER A 260 10.76 2.90 -6.54
N ILE A 261 11.68 3.64 -7.16
CA ILE A 261 12.53 4.62 -6.47
C ILE A 261 11.67 5.78 -5.96
N ALA A 262 10.77 6.32 -6.77
CA ALA A 262 9.90 7.43 -6.38
C ALA A 262 8.94 7.03 -5.26
N ASN A 263 8.35 5.84 -5.35
CA ASN A 263 7.47 5.28 -4.33
C ASN A 263 8.21 5.09 -3.01
N LEU A 264 9.40 4.49 -3.04
CA LEU A 264 10.26 4.34 -1.86
C LEU A 264 10.62 5.71 -1.26
N SER A 265 11.04 6.65 -2.10
CA SER A 265 11.39 8.01 -1.68
C SER A 265 10.21 8.71 -1.00
N GLY A 266 9.01 8.60 -1.57
CA GLY A 266 7.78 9.15 -0.99
C GLY A 266 7.47 8.54 0.37
N ARG A 267 7.61 7.24 0.52
CA ARG A 267 7.40 6.54 1.80
C ARG A 267 8.34 7.04 2.88
N LEU A 268 9.62 7.16 2.58
CA LEU A 268 10.63 7.62 3.53
C LEU A 268 10.52 9.11 3.82
N VAL A 269 10.49 9.95 2.79
CA VAL A 269 10.50 11.41 2.93
C VAL A 269 9.23 11.91 3.59
N LEU A 270 8.06 11.56 3.06
CA LEU A 270 6.78 12.03 3.59
C LEU A 270 6.43 11.35 4.91
N GLY A 271 6.80 10.08 5.08
CA GLY A 271 6.60 9.39 6.35
C GLY A 271 7.37 10.03 7.50
N ILE A 272 8.63 10.35 7.32
CA ILE A 272 9.47 11.03 8.32
C ILE A 272 8.99 12.47 8.53
N LEU A 273 8.67 13.20 7.45
CA LEU A 273 8.17 14.56 7.51
C LEU A 273 6.86 14.65 8.31
N SER A 274 6.03 13.61 8.29
CA SER A 274 4.75 13.57 9.00
C SER A 274 4.88 13.66 10.53
N ASP A 275 6.04 13.35 11.10
CA ASP A 275 6.32 13.54 12.52
C ASP A 275 6.82 14.95 12.85
N LYS A 276 7.22 15.73 11.84
CA LYS A 276 7.79 17.07 12.01
C LYS A 276 6.81 18.21 11.74
N ILE A 277 5.86 18.00 10.83
CA ILE A 277 4.79 18.96 10.51
C ILE A 277 3.44 18.24 10.57
N ALA A 278 2.35 19.02 10.53
CA ALA A 278 1.00 18.46 10.57
C ALA A 278 0.81 17.39 9.45
N ARG A 279 0.35 16.20 9.81
CA ARG A 279 0.20 15.07 8.88
C ARG A 279 -0.71 15.40 7.70
N ILE A 280 -1.78 16.15 7.94
CA ILE A 280 -2.67 16.56 6.85
C ILE A 280 -1.98 17.50 5.84
N ARG A 281 -1.04 18.32 6.28
CA ARG A 281 -0.23 19.17 5.38
C ARG A 281 0.70 18.33 4.52
N VAL A 282 1.26 17.25 5.07
CA VAL A 282 2.08 16.30 4.31
C VAL A 282 1.26 15.66 3.19
N ILE A 283 0.03 15.26 3.50
CA ILE A 283 -0.92 14.73 2.49
C ILE A 283 -1.20 15.79 1.41
N THR A 284 -1.45 17.04 1.79
CA THR A 284 -1.67 18.14 0.84
C THR A 284 -0.48 18.35 -0.08
N ILE A 285 0.74 18.35 0.45
CA ILE A 285 1.98 18.47 -0.34
C ILE A 285 2.08 17.33 -1.36
N GLY A 286 1.86 16.10 -0.92
CA GLY A 286 1.87 14.93 -1.81
C GLY A 286 0.84 15.04 -2.93
N GLN A 287 -0.36 15.48 -2.63
CA GLN A 287 -1.43 15.66 -3.63
C GLN A 287 -1.09 16.74 -4.66
N VAL A 288 -0.46 17.84 -4.26
CA VAL A 288 0.01 18.87 -5.20
C VAL A 288 1.05 18.28 -6.15
N ILE A 289 1.99 17.51 -5.63
CA ILE A 289 3.01 16.84 -6.44
C ILE A 289 2.35 15.87 -7.45
N ALA A 290 1.40 15.06 -7.01
CA ALA A 290 0.68 14.14 -7.88
C ALA A 290 -0.13 14.87 -8.97
N LEU A 291 -0.76 15.99 -8.62
CA LEU A 291 -1.53 16.81 -9.53
C LEU A 291 -0.64 17.39 -10.64
N VAL A 292 0.55 17.87 -10.29
CA VAL A 292 1.56 18.34 -11.26
C VAL A 292 1.99 17.21 -12.19
N GLY A 293 2.25 16.03 -11.64
CA GLY A 293 2.62 14.85 -12.45
C GLY A 293 1.50 14.43 -13.41
N MET A 294 0.28 14.38 -12.94
CA MET A 294 -0.87 14.02 -13.78
C MET A 294 -1.16 15.07 -14.84
N ALA A 295 -1.01 16.35 -14.52
CA ALA A 295 -1.12 17.44 -15.49
C ALA A 295 -0.05 17.32 -16.58
N ALA A 296 1.17 16.95 -16.23
CA ALA A 296 2.23 16.71 -17.21
C ALA A 296 1.90 15.52 -18.14
N LEU A 297 1.35 14.44 -17.61
CA LEU A 297 0.92 13.30 -18.44
C LEU A 297 -0.20 13.67 -19.42
N LEU A 298 -1.09 14.58 -19.03
CA LEU A 298 -2.24 14.98 -19.84
C LEU A 298 -1.93 16.10 -20.85
N PHE A 299 -1.10 17.08 -20.47
CA PHE A 299 -0.99 18.34 -21.19
C PHE A 299 0.41 18.66 -21.70
N ALA A 300 1.45 18.03 -21.18
CA ALA A 300 2.81 18.26 -21.63
C ALA A 300 3.19 17.32 -22.80
N PRO A 301 4.11 17.76 -23.71
CA PRO A 301 4.72 16.86 -24.66
C PRO A 301 5.52 15.78 -23.94
N LEU A 302 5.23 14.51 -24.22
CA LEU A 302 5.88 13.38 -23.55
C LEU A 302 7.10 12.93 -24.34
N ASN A 303 8.27 13.13 -23.74
CA ASN A 303 9.51 12.43 -24.05
C ASN A 303 9.91 11.57 -22.87
N ALA A 304 11.00 10.83 -22.94
CA ALA A 304 11.45 9.97 -21.86
C ALA A 304 11.60 10.72 -20.52
N VAL A 305 12.22 11.89 -20.53
CA VAL A 305 12.48 12.69 -19.32
C VAL A 305 11.17 13.20 -18.71
N THR A 306 10.32 13.81 -19.48
CA THR A 306 9.03 14.35 -19.03
C THR A 306 8.12 13.23 -18.52
N PHE A 307 8.07 12.12 -19.23
CA PHE A 307 7.29 10.95 -18.85
C PHE A 307 7.77 10.37 -17.51
N PHE A 308 9.07 10.11 -17.35
CA PHE A 308 9.62 9.57 -16.11
C PHE A 308 9.44 10.53 -14.93
N ALA A 309 9.61 11.83 -15.14
CA ALA A 309 9.36 12.83 -14.10
C ALA A 309 7.88 12.83 -13.67
N ALA A 310 6.94 12.75 -14.61
CA ALA A 310 5.51 12.74 -14.33
C ALA A 310 5.08 11.50 -13.53
N ILE A 311 5.49 10.31 -13.95
CA ILE A 311 5.16 9.07 -13.21
C ILE A 311 5.86 9.01 -11.85
N ALA A 312 7.06 9.59 -11.73
CA ALA A 312 7.76 9.70 -10.46
C ALA A 312 6.98 10.56 -9.46
N CYS A 313 6.40 11.69 -9.89
CA CYS A 313 5.55 12.53 -9.05
C CYS A 313 4.30 11.76 -8.54
N VAL A 314 3.65 11.01 -9.40
CA VAL A 314 2.46 10.22 -9.03
C VAL A 314 2.84 9.11 -8.05
N ALA A 315 3.91 8.39 -8.31
CA ALA A 315 4.40 7.31 -7.44
C ALA A 315 4.90 7.83 -6.09
N PHE A 316 5.53 8.99 -6.05
CA PHE A 316 5.98 9.64 -4.82
C PHE A 316 4.82 9.97 -3.89
N ASN A 317 3.75 10.57 -4.40
CA ASN A 317 2.54 10.84 -3.63
C ASN A 317 1.90 9.54 -3.12
N PHE A 318 1.78 8.54 -3.98
CA PHE A 318 1.20 7.25 -3.60
C PHE A 318 1.95 6.63 -2.42
N GLY A 319 3.27 6.55 -2.51
CA GLY A 319 4.11 6.02 -1.44
C GLY A 319 3.99 6.82 -0.14
N GLY A 320 4.01 8.12 -0.24
CA GLY A 320 3.85 9.03 0.91
C GLY A 320 2.49 8.90 1.58
N THR A 321 1.43 8.87 0.81
CA THR A 321 0.05 8.73 1.31
C THR A 321 -0.13 7.40 2.05
N ILE A 322 0.28 6.29 1.46
CA ILE A 322 0.23 4.96 2.09
C ILE A 322 0.96 4.96 3.44
N THR A 323 2.08 5.64 3.53
CA THR A 323 2.92 5.67 4.74
C THR A 323 2.35 6.57 5.83
N VAL A 324 1.80 7.72 5.47
CA VAL A 324 1.29 8.72 6.42
C VAL A 324 -0.11 8.35 6.94
N PHE A 325 -0.93 7.68 6.15
CA PHE A 325 -2.32 7.40 6.52
C PHE A 325 -2.51 6.59 7.80
N PRO A 326 -1.75 5.53 8.12
CA PRO A 326 -1.91 4.85 9.40
C PRO A 326 -1.74 5.80 10.60
N SER A 327 -0.73 6.66 10.57
CA SER A 327 -0.48 7.65 11.62
C SER A 327 -1.60 8.70 11.66
N LEU A 328 -2.07 9.16 10.52
CA LEU A 328 -3.16 10.13 10.40
C LEU A 328 -4.48 9.57 10.95
N VAL A 329 -4.82 8.33 10.61
CA VAL A 329 -6.03 7.66 11.13
C VAL A 329 -5.92 7.45 12.63
N SER A 330 -4.75 7.07 13.15
CA SER A 330 -4.54 6.92 14.59
C SER A 330 -4.66 8.26 15.33
N GLU A 331 -4.24 9.36 14.71
CA GLU A 331 -4.35 10.70 15.27
C GLU A 331 -5.81 11.16 15.34
N PHE A 332 -6.63 10.85 14.32
CA PHE A 332 -8.04 11.23 14.25
C PHE A 332 -8.95 10.33 15.09
N PHE A 333 -8.68 9.04 15.16
CA PHE A 333 -9.61 8.04 15.70
C PHE A 333 -9.03 7.16 16.81
N GLY A 334 -7.77 7.34 17.18
CA GLY A 334 -7.10 6.58 18.23
C GLY A 334 -6.29 5.39 17.72
N LEU A 335 -5.41 4.89 18.59
CA LEU A 335 -4.39 3.90 18.22
C LEU A 335 -4.86 2.46 18.44
N ASN A 336 -5.68 2.20 19.48
CA ASN A 336 -6.05 0.83 19.85
C ASN A 336 -6.89 0.10 18.78
N ASN A 337 -7.73 0.82 18.05
CA ASN A 337 -8.55 0.26 16.98
C ASN A 337 -8.00 0.58 15.58
N LEU A 338 -6.70 0.87 15.47
CA LEU A 338 -6.08 1.32 14.22
C LEU A 338 -6.30 0.32 13.07
N ALA A 339 -6.08 -0.96 13.29
CA ALA A 339 -6.26 -1.97 12.24
C ALA A 339 -7.69 -2.02 11.71
N LYS A 340 -8.69 -1.90 12.58
CA LYS A 340 -10.11 -1.90 12.21
C LYS A 340 -10.49 -0.58 11.52
N ASN A 341 -10.11 0.56 12.09
CA ASN A 341 -10.43 1.88 11.57
C ASN A 341 -9.75 2.15 10.22
N TYR A 342 -8.49 1.78 10.09
CA TYR A 342 -7.75 1.95 8.85
C TYR A 342 -8.11 0.88 7.82
N GLY A 343 -8.44 -0.33 8.25
CA GLY A 343 -8.76 -1.45 7.35
C GLY A 343 -9.91 -1.17 6.39
N VAL A 344 -10.95 -0.49 6.84
CA VAL A 344 -12.09 -0.10 5.97
C VAL A 344 -11.70 1.03 5.01
N ILE A 345 -10.95 2.03 5.47
CA ILE A 345 -10.36 3.06 4.59
C ILE A 345 -9.47 2.39 3.54
N TYR A 346 -8.73 1.38 3.93
CA TYR A 346 -7.84 0.63 3.04
C TYR A 346 -8.56 -0.13 1.92
N LEU A 347 -9.89 -0.34 2.01
CA LEU A 347 -10.69 -0.83 0.88
C LEU A 347 -10.54 0.09 -0.35
N GLY A 348 -10.28 1.38 -0.14
CA GLY A 348 -9.97 2.33 -1.20
C GLY A 348 -8.75 1.95 -2.04
N PHE A 349 -7.81 1.18 -1.49
CA PHE A 349 -6.68 0.63 -2.24
C PHE A 349 -7.15 -0.29 -3.38
N GLY A 350 -7.99 -1.25 -3.05
CA GLY A 350 -8.52 -2.19 -4.04
C GLY A 350 -9.57 -1.57 -4.96
N ILE A 351 -10.48 -0.80 -4.40
CA ILE A 351 -11.54 -0.12 -5.17
C ILE A 351 -10.91 0.87 -6.16
N GLY A 352 -9.94 1.67 -5.72
CA GLY A 352 -9.23 2.61 -6.58
C GLY A 352 -8.51 1.90 -7.74
N SER A 353 -7.78 0.83 -7.42
CA SER A 353 -7.04 0.05 -8.43
C SER A 353 -7.98 -0.56 -9.47
N ILE A 354 -9.05 -1.22 -9.04
CA ILE A 354 -9.96 -1.89 -9.97
C ILE A 354 -10.79 -0.89 -10.79
N CYS A 355 -11.19 0.22 -10.20
CA CYS A 355 -11.89 1.29 -10.92
C CYS A 355 -11.03 1.88 -12.03
N GLY A 356 -9.74 2.13 -11.78
CA GLY A 356 -8.81 2.58 -12.80
C GLY A 356 -8.72 1.62 -13.99
N SER A 357 -8.57 0.32 -13.69
CA SER A 357 -8.51 -0.72 -14.71
C SER A 357 -9.81 -0.85 -15.51
N ILE A 358 -10.95 -0.77 -14.85
CA ILE A 358 -12.28 -0.84 -15.51
C ILE A 358 -12.49 0.36 -16.43
N ILE A 359 -12.18 1.57 -15.98
CA ILE A 359 -12.32 2.80 -16.78
C ILE A 359 -11.45 2.69 -18.03
N ALA A 360 -10.20 2.27 -17.90
CA ALA A 360 -9.29 2.10 -19.03
C ALA A 360 -9.82 1.06 -20.04
N SER A 361 -10.37 -0.03 -19.56
CA SER A 361 -10.96 -1.10 -20.36
C SER A 361 -12.20 -0.65 -21.12
N LEU A 362 -13.11 0.07 -20.45
CA LEU A 362 -14.39 0.50 -21.04
C LEU A 362 -14.24 1.64 -22.05
N PHE A 363 -13.33 2.57 -21.81
CA PHE A 363 -13.16 3.77 -22.62
C PHE A 363 -11.93 3.73 -23.53
N GLY A 364 -11.23 2.60 -23.58
CA GLY A 364 -10.25 2.28 -24.60
C GLY A 364 -8.94 3.07 -24.54
N GLY A 365 -8.49 3.47 -23.36
CA GLY A 365 -7.19 4.14 -23.28
C GLY A 365 -6.82 4.71 -21.93
N PHE A 366 -5.55 5.09 -21.83
CA PHE A 366 -4.99 5.64 -20.59
C PHE A 366 -5.49 7.05 -20.28
N TYR A 367 -5.74 7.88 -21.31
CA TYR A 367 -6.08 9.30 -21.12
C TYR A 367 -7.38 9.52 -20.36
N VAL A 368 -8.43 8.75 -20.63
CA VAL A 368 -9.71 8.89 -19.91
C VAL A 368 -9.50 8.63 -18.43
N THR A 369 -8.75 7.59 -18.08
CA THR A 369 -8.41 7.28 -16.70
C THR A 369 -7.59 8.41 -16.06
N PHE A 370 -6.64 9.00 -16.78
CA PHE A 370 -5.86 10.13 -16.30
C PHE A 370 -6.73 11.37 -16.06
N TYR A 371 -7.71 11.67 -16.90
CA TYR A 371 -8.66 12.77 -16.67
C TYR A 371 -9.50 12.53 -15.40
N VAL A 372 -9.98 11.32 -15.18
CA VAL A 372 -10.72 10.96 -13.97
C VAL A 372 -9.84 11.13 -12.73
N ILE A 373 -8.61 10.63 -12.77
CA ILE A 373 -7.64 10.76 -11.68
C ILE A 373 -7.32 12.23 -11.40
N PHE A 374 -7.11 13.03 -12.44
CA PHE A 374 -6.85 14.46 -12.31
C PHE A 374 -7.99 15.19 -11.60
N THR A 375 -9.23 14.90 -11.99
CA THR A 375 -10.43 15.48 -11.35
C THR A 375 -10.55 15.07 -9.88
N LEU A 376 -10.31 13.79 -9.58
CA LEU A 376 -10.33 13.28 -8.21
C LEU A 376 -9.21 13.88 -7.35
N LEU A 377 -8.04 14.13 -7.91
CA LEU A 377 -6.93 14.80 -7.20
C LEU A 377 -7.28 16.24 -6.82
N ILE A 378 -7.99 16.97 -7.68
CA ILE A 378 -8.47 18.32 -7.36
C ILE A 378 -9.46 18.27 -6.19
N LEU A 379 -10.42 17.34 -6.22
CA LEU A 379 -11.38 17.13 -5.13
C LEU A 379 -10.67 16.75 -3.82
N SER A 380 -9.74 15.81 -3.89
CA SER A 380 -8.96 15.34 -2.74
C SER A 380 -8.12 16.46 -2.13
N LEU A 381 -7.52 17.32 -2.96
CA LEU A 381 -6.78 18.49 -2.51
C LEU A 381 -7.70 19.46 -1.74
N ALA A 382 -8.90 19.74 -2.26
CA ALA A 382 -9.88 20.56 -1.57
C ALA A 382 -10.29 19.96 -0.22
N LEU A 383 -10.52 18.66 -0.14
CA LEU A 383 -10.82 17.97 1.11
C LEU A 383 -9.69 18.07 2.13
N SER A 384 -8.44 17.91 1.70
CA SER A 384 -7.27 17.96 2.58
C SER A 384 -7.03 19.34 3.19
N THR A 385 -7.43 20.40 2.49
CA THR A 385 -7.30 21.79 2.99
C THR A 385 -8.44 22.20 3.94
N THR A 386 -9.56 21.49 3.93
CA THR A 386 -10.77 21.83 4.71
C THR A 386 -11.02 20.89 5.89
N ILE A 387 -10.41 19.70 5.91
CA ILE A 387 -10.64 18.71 6.98
C ILE A 387 -10.11 19.19 8.33
N ARG A 388 -10.88 18.92 9.39
CA ARG A 388 -10.50 19.16 10.79
C ARG A 388 -10.64 17.87 11.58
N GLN A 389 -9.83 17.70 12.62
CA GLN A 389 -9.97 16.54 13.51
C GLN A 389 -11.36 16.51 14.15
N PRO A 390 -11.91 15.31 14.40
CA PRO A 390 -13.16 15.18 15.16
C PRO A 390 -13.03 15.82 16.54
N GLU A 391 -14.12 16.45 17.03
CA GLU A 391 -14.13 17.08 18.34
C GLU A 391 -13.82 16.05 19.44
N GLN A 392 -12.78 16.32 20.21
CA GLN A 392 -12.45 15.55 21.40
C GLN A 392 -13.44 15.94 22.51
N LYS A 393 -14.13 14.98 23.13
CA LYS A 393 -14.96 15.24 24.30
C LYS A 393 -14.06 15.70 25.44
N MET A 394 -14.20 16.96 25.87
CA MET A 394 -13.71 17.39 27.16
C MET A 394 -14.50 16.62 28.23
N LEU A 395 -13.84 15.71 28.94
CA LEU A 395 -14.37 15.26 30.22
C LEU A 395 -14.18 16.46 31.17
N ARG A 396 -15.25 17.19 31.45
CA ARG A 396 -15.32 17.99 32.66
C ARG A 396 -15.18 17.01 33.80
N GLU A 397 -14.05 17.03 34.50
CA GLU A 397 -14.00 16.48 35.82
C GLU A 397 -15.14 17.14 36.60
N ALA A 398 -16.10 16.32 37.03
CA ALA A 398 -17.05 16.74 38.02
C ALA A 398 -16.23 17.03 39.28
N HIS A 399 -15.79 18.26 39.47
CA HIS A 399 -15.35 18.73 40.76
C HIS A 399 -16.58 18.60 41.67
N GLY A 400 -16.56 17.54 42.45
CA GLY A 400 -17.52 17.37 43.52
C GLY A 400 -17.53 18.62 44.38
N SER A 401 -18.66 19.31 44.37
CA SER A 401 -19.02 20.20 45.44
C SER A 401 -19.09 19.43 46.72
N LEU A 402 -18.16 19.69 47.62
CA LEU A 402 -18.41 19.58 49.05
C LEU A 402 -19.14 20.84 49.52
#